data_48b28f5511e8ed0073c5c119efc3ff53
#
_entry.id   48b28f5511e8ed0073c5c119efc3ff53
#
_cell.length_a   1.000
_cell.length_b   1.000
_cell.length_c   1.000
_cell.angle_alpha   90.00
_cell.angle_beta   90.00
_cell.angle_gamma   90.00
#
_symmetry.space_group_name_H-M   'P 1'
#
loop_
_entity.id
_entity.type
_entity.pdbx_description
1 polymer ?
#
loop_
_entity_poly.entity_id
_entity_poly.type
_entity_poly.pdbx_seq_one_letter_code
_entity_poly.pdbx_strand_id
1 'polypeptide(L)'
;AGYLPEMAYFECFHEVKLIVDLMYEGGMKNMRYSISNTAEYGDYYAGEKVITDASKAAMKEILKRIQDGSFADEFIEDSKNGQKKLLANREAENASQIEEVGETIRSLFSWIQK
;
A
#
# COMPACT_ATOMS: atom_id res chain seq x y z
N ALA A 1 8.94 3.52 15.48
CA ALA A 1 10.20 4.26 15.28
C ALA A 1 10.22 5.60 16.07
N GLY A 2 9.14 5.95 16.81
CA GLY A 2 9.06 7.15 17.65
C GLY A 2 8.67 8.44 16.94
N TYR A 3 8.27 8.38 15.68
CA TYR A 3 7.67 9.51 14.98
C TYR A 3 6.20 9.68 15.36
N LEU A 4 5.69 10.92 15.25
CA LEU A 4 4.27 11.19 15.42
C LEU A 4 3.47 10.44 14.36
N PRO A 5 2.38 9.73 14.74
CA PRO A 5 1.58 8.96 13.80
C PRO A 5 1.03 9.79 12.64
N GLU A 6 0.63 11.04 12.89
CA GLU A 6 0.13 11.97 11.88
C GLU A 6 1.20 12.30 10.83
N MET A 7 2.45 12.51 11.26
CA MET A 7 3.56 12.76 10.36
C MET A 7 3.89 11.52 9.54
N ALA A 8 3.93 10.35 10.18
CA ALA A 8 4.17 9.09 9.49
C ALA A 8 3.07 8.79 8.45
N TYR A 9 1.80 9.04 8.78
CA TYR A 9 0.69 8.89 7.84
C TYR A 9 0.83 9.85 6.66
N PHE A 10 1.12 11.13 6.93
CA PHE A 10 1.22 12.15 5.90
C PHE A 10 2.37 11.85 4.93
N GLU A 11 3.56 11.58 5.45
CA GLU A 11 4.77 11.38 4.66
C GLU A 11 4.81 10.00 3.94
N CYS A 12 4.32 8.94 4.61
CA CYS A 12 4.45 7.57 4.07
C CYS A 12 3.20 7.08 3.33
N PHE A 13 2.02 7.67 3.56
CA PHE A 13 0.77 7.23 2.97
C PHE A 13 0.11 8.31 2.10
N HIS A 14 -0.12 9.49 2.64
CA HIS A 14 -0.79 10.57 1.89
C HIS A 14 0.04 11.02 0.67
N GLU A 15 1.36 11.14 0.83
CA GLU A 15 2.28 11.55 -0.23
C GLU A 15 2.33 10.57 -1.41
N VAL A 16 1.93 9.31 -1.23
CA VAL A 16 1.88 8.32 -2.33
C VAL A 16 1.07 8.84 -3.52
N LYS A 17 0.03 9.65 -3.28
CA LYS A 17 -0.74 10.28 -4.36
C LYS A 17 0.15 11.13 -5.27
N LEU A 18 1.00 11.99 -4.70
CA LEU A 18 1.93 12.82 -5.47
C LEU A 18 2.87 11.96 -6.32
N ILE A 19 3.44 10.91 -5.74
CA ILE A 19 4.36 10.01 -6.44
C ILE A 19 3.66 9.29 -7.60
N VAL A 20 2.44 8.82 -7.37
CA VAL A 20 1.63 8.16 -8.40
C VAL A 20 1.25 9.14 -9.52
N ASP A 21 0.85 10.36 -9.20
CA ASP A 21 0.53 11.40 -10.19
C ASP A 21 1.76 11.71 -11.08
N LEU A 22 2.94 11.89 -10.50
CA LEU A 22 4.17 12.12 -11.24
C LEU A 22 4.54 10.96 -12.18
N MET A 23 4.34 9.71 -11.71
CA MET A 23 4.55 8.52 -12.56
C MET A 23 3.52 8.43 -13.68
N TYR A 24 2.27 8.74 -13.39
CA TYR A 24 1.17 8.72 -14.36
C TYR A 24 1.39 9.74 -15.48
N GLU A 25 1.81 10.95 -15.14
CA GLU A 25 2.01 12.06 -16.07
C GLU A 25 3.25 11.91 -16.94
N GLY A 26 4.35 11.37 -16.42
CA GLY A 26 5.63 11.38 -17.10
C GLY A 26 6.53 10.16 -16.90
N GLY A 27 6.00 9.09 -16.32
CA GLY A 27 6.73 7.86 -16.07
C GLY A 27 7.75 7.95 -14.92
N MET A 28 8.45 6.85 -14.67
CA MET A 28 9.43 6.73 -13.58
C MET A 28 10.55 7.78 -13.68
N LYS A 29 11.00 8.11 -14.89
CA LYS A 29 12.04 9.11 -15.11
C LYS A 29 11.60 10.49 -14.65
N ASN A 30 10.38 10.89 -14.99
CA ASN A 30 9.83 12.18 -14.59
C ASN A 30 9.59 12.24 -13.08
N MET A 31 9.07 11.18 -12.49
CA MET A 31 8.90 11.10 -11.05
C MET A 31 10.23 11.29 -10.34
N ARG A 32 11.28 10.56 -10.70
CA ARG A 32 12.62 10.69 -10.09
C ARG A 32 13.24 12.08 -10.30
N TYR A 33 13.06 12.68 -11.46
CA TYR A 33 13.51 14.05 -11.71
C TYR A 33 12.80 15.07 -10.82
N SER A 34 11.55 14.83 -10.46
CA SER A 34 10.69 15.75 -9.71
C SER A 34 10.86 15.65 -8.19
N ILE A 35 11.47 14.59 -7.69
CA ILE A 35 11.79 14.42 -6.27
C ILE A 35 13.22 14.88 -5.95
N SER A 36 13.60 14.95 -4.67
CA SER A 36 14.96 15.33 -4.29
C SER A 36 15.99 14.24 -4.64
N ASN A 37 17.23 14.65 -4.87
CA ASN A 37 18.32 13.71 -5.07
C ASN A 37 18.50 12.71 -3.90
N THR A 38 18.20 13.15 -2.69
CA THR A 38 18.25 12.30 -1.48
C THR A 38 17.15 11.24 -1.52
N ALA A 39 15.94 11.61 -1.94
CA ALA A 39 14.82 10.67 -2.07
C ALA A 39 15.07 9.67 -3.21
N GLU A 40 15.59 10.12 -4.36
CA GLU A 40 15.98 9.23 -5.46
C GLU A 40 17.08 8.26 -5.04
N TYR A 41 18.11 8.74 -4.35
CA TYR A 41 19.18 7.88 -3.84
C TYR A 41 18.65 6.85 -2.83
N GLY A 42 17.71 7.27 -1.95
CA GLY A 42 17.03 6.39 -1.00
C GLY A 42 16.20 5.30 -1.67
N ASP A 43 15.51 5.61 -2.78
CA ASP A 43 14.76 4.64 -3.59
C ASP A 43 15.69 3.52 -4.09
N TYR A 44 16.80 3.85 -4.71
CA TYR A 44 17.78 2.86 -5.17
C TYR A 44 18.38 2.05 -4.02
N TYR A 45 18.74 2.71 -2.92
CA TYR A 45 19.36 2.06 -1.75
C TYR A 45 18.40 1.12 -1.01
N ALA A 46 17.16 1.55 -0.79
CA ALA A 46 16.18 0.79 -0.02
C ALA A 46 15.47 -0.27 -0.88
N GLY A 47 15.21 0.04 -2.15
CA GLY A 47 14.45 -0.82 -3.06
C GLY A 47 15.03 -2.23 -3.14
N GLU A 48 16.34 -2.35 -3.36
CA GLU A 48 17.02 -3.64 -3.45
C GLU A 48 17.00 -4.45 -2.14
N LYS A 49 16.91 -3.77 -1.00
CA LYS A 49 16.87 -4.43 0.32
C LYS A 49 15.48 -4.92 0.70
N VAL A 50 14.44 -4.25 0.23
CA VAL A 50 13.05 -4.57 0.55
C VAL A 50 12.44 -5.49 -0.51
N ILE A 51 12.65 -5.17 -1.79
CA ILE A 51 12.13 -5.98 -2.92
C ILE A 51 13.24 -6.94 -3.37
N THR A 52 13.40 -8.00 -2.62
CA THR A 52 14.42 -9.03 -2.83
C THR A 52 13.94 -10.15 -3.77
N ASP A 53 14.82 -11.12 -4.03
CA ASP A 53 14.45 -12.33 -4.78
C ASP A 53 13.39 -13.15 -4.02
N ALA A 54 13.36 -13.10 -2.69
CA ALA A 54 12.30 -13.73 -1.91
C ALA A 54 10.94 -13.06 -2.17
N SER A 55 10.88 -11.72 -2.29
CA SER A 55 9.66 -11.00 -2.68
C SER A 55 9.18 -11.44 -4.08
N LYS A 56 10.10 -11.56 -5.04
CA LYS A 56 9.77 -12.02 -6.40
C LYS A 56 9.28 -13.48 -6.42
N ALA A 57 9.88 -14.35 -5.60
CA ALA A 57 9.44 -15.73 -5.47
C ALA A 57 8.03 -15.82 -4.88
N ALA A 58 7.73 -15.04 -3.85
CA ALA A 58 6.39 -14.97 -3.28
C ALA A 58 5.35 -14.47 -4.31
N MET A 59 5.68 -13.47 -5.12
CA MET A 59 4.80 -13.00 -6.20
C MET A 59 4.51 -14.10 -7.23
N LYS A 60 5.52 -14.91 -7.61
CA LYS A 60 5.33 -16.04 -8.53
C LYS A 60 4.44 -17.12 -7.94
N GLU A 61 4.58 -17.41 -6.65
CA GLU A 61 3.71 -18.38 -5.97
C GLU A 61 2.25 -17.89 -5.89
N ILE A 62 2.03 -16.61 -5.59
CA ILE A 62 0.70 -16.00 -5.62
C ILE A 62 0.09 -16.10 -7.02
N LEU A 63 0.86 -15.75 -8.06
CA LEU A 63 0.40 -15.87 -9.45
C LEU A 63 0.02 -17.29 -9.80
N LYS A 64 0.83 -18.28 -9.40
CA LYS A 64 0.54 -19.71 -9.62
C LYS A 64 -0.80 -20.11 -8.98
N ARG A 65 -1.05 -19.71 -7.73
CA ARG A 65 -2.32 -19.99 -7.04
C ARG A 65 -3.54 -19.36 -7.75
N ILE A 66 -3.35 -18.23 -8.41
CA ILE A 66 -4.40 -17.61 -9.24
C ILE A 66 -4.62 -18.44 -10.51
N GLN A 67 -3.55 -18.86 -11.17
CA GLN A 67 -3.62 -19.59 -12.44
C GLN A 67 -4.16 -21.03 -12.28
N ASP A 68 -3.83 -21.71 -11.18
CA ASP A 68 -4.28 -23.09 -10.92
C ASP A 68 -5.68 -23.13 -10.25
N GLY A 69 -6.25 -21.98 -9.90
CA GLY A 69 -7.59 -21.87 -9.33
C GLY A 69 -7.64 -22.00 -7.80
N SER A 70 -6.55 -22.38 -7.13
CA SER A 70 -6.56 -22.59 -5.66
C SER A 70 -6.90 -21.33 -4.87
N PHE A 71 -6.57 -20.12 -5.37
CA PHE A 71 -7.01 -18.89 -4.78
C PHE A 71 -8.54 -18.70 -4.89
N ALA A 72 -9.11 -19.01 -6.04
CA ALA A 72 -10.56 -18.93 -6.25
C ALA A 72 -11.31 -19.92 -5.35
N ASP A 73 -10.80 -21.14 -5.23
CA ASP A 73 -11.39 -22.18 -4.36
C ASP A 73 -11.39 -21.72 -2.89
N GLU A 74 -10.29 -21.13 -2.40
CA GLU A 74 -10.21 -20.60 -1.04
C GLU A 74 -11.24 -19.47 -0.82
N PHE A 75 -11.38 -18.54 -1.77
CA PHE A 75 -12.34 -17.45 -1.69
C PHE A 75 -13.79 -17.94 -1.73
N ILE A 76 -14.09 -18.91 -2.59
CA ILE A 76 -15.43 -19.51 -2.69
C ILE A 76 -15.79 -20.24 -1.38
N GLU A 77 -14.84 -20.94 -0.80
CA GLU A 77 -15.04 -21.64 0.49
C GLU A 77 -15.32 -20.65 1.62
N ASP A 78 -14.55 -19.56 1.75
CA ASP A 78 -14.84 -18.50 2.72
C ASP A 78 -16.22 -17.86 2.48
N SER A 79 -16.59 -17.64 1.21
CA SER A 79 -17.89 -17.10 0.84
C SER A 79 -19.04 -18.01 1.26
N LYS A 80 -18.92 -19.32 1.05
CA LYS A 80 -19.92 -20.32 1.50
C LYS A 80 -20.07 -20.36 3.02
N ASN A 81 -18.98 -20.09 3.74
CA ASN A 81 -18.90 -20.05 5.21
C ASN A 81 -19.28 -18.69 5.81
N GLY A 82 -19.88 -17.78 5.02
CA GLY A 82 -20.34 -16.46 5.49
C GLY A 82 -19.25 -15.41 5.50
N GLN A 83 -18.20 -15.56 4.68
CA GLN A 83 -17.09 -14.59 4.52
C GLN A 83 -16.33 -14.31 5.83
N LYS A 84 -16.21 -15.28 6.71
CA LYS A 84 -15.66 -15.09 8.06
C LYS A 84 -14.24 -14.55 8.04
N LYS A 85 -13.38 -15.06 7.15
CA LYS A 85 -11.99 -14.59 7.01
C LYS A 85 -11.94 -13.16 6.47
N LEU A 86 -12.72 -12.87 5.43
CA LEU A 86 -12.81 -11.54 4.83
C LEU A 86 -13.32 -10.50 5.83
N LEU A 87 -14.39 -10.81 6.55
CA LEU A 87 -15.00 -9.89 7.53
C LEU A 87 -14.09 -9.65 8.73
N ALA A 88 -13.41 -10.68 9.24
CA ALA A 88 -12.43 -10.54 10.32
C ALA A 88 -11.25 -9.63 9.90
N ASN A 89 -10.75 -9.77 8.69
CA ASN A 89 -9.71 -8.87 8.18
C ASN A 89 -10.20 -7.43 8.06
N ARG A 90 -11.40 -7.20 7.55
CA ARG A 90 -12.00 -5.85 7.49
C ARG A 90 -12.15 -5.20 8.86
N GLU A 91 -12.58 -5.97 9.86
CA GLU A 91 -12.71 -5.46 11.24
C GLU A 91 -11.34 -5.08 11.80
N ALA A 92 -10.34 -5.93 11.64
CA ALA A 92 -8.98 -5.66 12.08
C ALA A 92 -8.38 -4.41 11.40
N GLU A 93 -8.56 -4.27 10.08
CA GLU A 93 -8.10 -3.09 9.33
C GLU A 93 -8.82 -1.81 9.79
N ASN A 94 -10.14 -1.85 9.94
CA ASN A 94 -10.93 -0.70 10.38
C ASN A 94 -10.55 -0.22 11.80
N ALA A 95 -10.06 -1.12 12.66
CA ALA A 95 -9.60 -0.81 14.00
C ALA A 95 -8.11 -0.41 14.06
N SER A 96 -7.45 -0.30 12.92
CA SER A 96 -6.02 0.01 12.86
C SER A 96 -5.73 1.48 13.12
N GLN A 97 -4.56 1.77 13.72
CA GLN A 97 -4.12 3.14 13.98
C GLN A 97 -4.04 3.99 12.69
N ILE A 98 -3.73 3.37 11.55
CA ILE A 98 -3.64 4.08 10.28
C ILE A 98 -5.00 4.64 9.83
N GLU A 99 -6.10 3.94 10.12
CA GLU A 99 -7.45 4.43 9.80
C GLU A 99 -7.87 5.56 10.74
N GLU A 100 -7.63 5.44 12.04
CA GLU A 100 -7.92 6.49 13.03
C GLU A 100 -7.18 7.79 12.71
N VAL A 101 -5.87 7.70 12.50
CA VAL A 101 -5.03 8.84 12.13
C VAL A 101 -5.42 9.38 10.77
N GLY A 102 -5.70 8.50 9.81
CA GLY A 102 -6.13 8.86 8.47
C GLY A 102 -7.45 9.64 8.45
N GLU A 103 -8.43 9.28 9.28
CA GLU A 103 -9.68 10.03 9.43
C GLU A 103 -9.41 11.46 9.91
N THR A 104 -8.56 11.59 10.95
CA THR A 104 -8.13 12.89 11.47
C THR A 104 -7.48 13.74 10.39
N ILE A 105 -6.51 13.20 9.67
CA ILE A 105 -5.80 13.92 8.59
C ILE A 105 -6.75 14.30 7.45
N ARG A 106 -7.59 13.37 6.99
CA ARG A 106 -8.56 13.65 5.91
C ARG A 106 -9.56 14.73 6.29
N SER A 107 -9.93 14.85 7.55
CA SER A 107 -10.85 15.91 8.02
C SER A 107 -10.29 17.32 7.90
N LEU A 108 -8.97 17.47 7.83
CA LEU A 108 -8.30 18.76 7.65
C LEU A 108 -8.37 19.28 6.20
N PHE A 109 -8.71 18.43 5.25
CA PHE A 109 -8.73 18.78 3.83
C PHE A 109 -10.14 19.12 3.35
N SER A 110 -10.40 20.40 3.08
CA SER A 110 -11.73 20.87 2.64
C SER A 110 -12.17 20.32 1.28
N TRP A 111 -11.24 19.80 0.48
CA TRP A 111 -11.52 19.20 -0.85
C TRP A 111 -11.78 17.69 -0.81
N ILE A 112 -11.57 17.04 0.33
CA ILE A 112 -11.94 15.64 0.56
C ILE A 112 -13.29 15.62 1.31
N GLN A 113 -14.32 16.20 0.72
CA GLN A 113 -15.69 16.08 1.26
C GLN A 113 -16.38 14.91 0.58
N LYS A 114 -16.96 14.00 1.40
CA LYS A 114 -17.88 12.94 0.93
C LYS A 114 -19.27 13.53 0.67
#